data_5b2d142a3dd83f69896cad2864320374
#
_entry.id   5b2d142a3dd83f69896cad2864320374
#
_cell.length_a   1.000
_cell.length_b   1.000
_cell.length_c   1.000
_cell.angle_alpha   90.00
_cell.angle_beta   90.00
_cell.angle_gamma   90.00
#
_symmetry.space_group_name_H-M   'P 1'
#
loop_
_entity.id
_entity.type
_entity.pdbx_description
1 polymer ?
#
loop_
_entity_poly.entity_id
_entity_poly.type
_entity_poly.pdbx_seq_one_letter_code
_entity_poly.pdbx_strand_id
1 'polypeptide(L)'
;MKKVLILGATGMLGSAVYGVLKDKYELALTVRSKEKIALLNSAYGGTDKHHVIEFDARNDGEYLRGVFDTVKDVDFAVNAIGITQPFATSDPALTYFINGELPHLLAETFGTRLVHIATDGVYDGTEGPYDENATKNPIGMYADSKSRGEPANCLTLRTSIIGREIEGKTGLLEWFLQQNGTTVKGFTHHFWNGITAKEFGNVCDKLISDPKLYPGAGVYHIFSSTVSKYDMLCAFKEKFGVNCKIVPESGSVINRTLATIHTLNADLGIPSFEKMLAQL
;
A
#
# COMPACT_ATOMS: atom_id res chain seq x y z
N MET A 1 21.30 9.45 11.94
CA MET A 1 19.88 9.04 11.75
C MET A 1 19.82 8.36 10.39
N LYS A 2 19.07 7.26 10.22
CA LYS A 2 18.95 6.63 8.90
C LYS A 2 18.18 7.55 7.95
N LYS A 3 18.55 7.52 6.66
CA LYS A 3 17.90 8.27 5.59
C LYS A 3 16.91 7.36 4.85
N VAL A 4 15.67 7.79 4.72
CA VAL A 4 14.60 7.00 4.08
C VAL A 4 13.93 7.81 2.98
N LEU A 5 13.89 7.25 1.76
CA LEU A 5 13.13 7.81 0.65
C LEU A 5 11.70 7.27 0.68
N ILE A 6 10.70 8.15 0.61
CA ILE A 6 9.30 7.78 0.40
C ILE A 6 8.88 8.25 -0.99
N LEU A 7 8.68 7.29 -1.89
CA LEU A 7 8.18 7.56 -3.24
C LEU A 7 6.66 7.63 -3.21
N GLY A 8 6.09 8.77 -3.65
CA GLY A 8 4.65 9.00 -3.64
C GLY A 8 4.10 9.42 -2.27
N ALA A 9 4.80 10.30 -1.56
CA ALA A 9 4.51 10.69 -0.17
C ALA A 9 3.12 11.31 0.05
N THR A 10 2.41 11.77 -0.97
CA THR A 10 1.06 12.35 -0.87
C THR A 10 -0.08 11.39 -1.22
N GLY A 11 0.22 10.15 -1.65
CA GLY A 11 -0.77 9.09 -1.82
C GLY A 11 -1.26 8.52 -0.48
N MET A 12 -2.33 7.72 -0.50
CA MET A 12 -2.88 7.06 0.70
C MET A 12 -1.80 6.33 1.51
N LEU A 13 -1.02 5.48 0.85
CA LEU A 13 0.02 4.69 1.51
C LEU A 13 1.21 5.55 1.92
N GLY A 14 1.73 6.37 0.99
CA GLY A 14 2.91 7.20 1.24
C GLY A 14 2.71 8.20 2.37
N SER A 15 1.52 8.82 2.47
CA SER A 15 1.21 9.75 3.55
C SER A 15 1.12 9.06 4.93
N ALA A 16 0.58 7.85 4.98
CA ALA A 16 0.53 7.07 6.20
C ALA A 16 1.94 6.61 6.65
N VAL A 17 2.79 6.17 5.71
CA VAL A 17 4.20 5.85 5.97
C VAL A 17 4.93 7.09 6.49
N TYR A 18 4.75 8.25 5.83
CA TYR A 18 5.31 9.51 6.30
C TYR A 18 4.88 9.81 7.75
N GLY A 19 3.59 9.70 8.06
CA GLY A 19 3.05 9.96 9.40
C GLY A 19 3.71 9.13 10.51
N VAL A 20 4.13 7.89 10.20
CA VAL A 20 4.83 7.01 11.14
C VAL A 20 6.32 7.31 11.25
N LEU A 21 6.99 7.65 10.13
CA LEU A 21 8.45 7.74 10.05
C LEU A 21 9.00 9.15 10.30
N LYS A 22 8.20 10.21 10.15
CA LYS A 22 8.65 11.62 10.10
C LYS A 22 9.46 12.12 11.30
N ASP A 23 9.22 11.58 12.48
CA ASP A 23 9.94 11.99 13.69
C ASP A 23 11.06 11.01 14.09
N LYS A 24 11.29 9.96 13.30
CA LYS A 24 12.26 8.88 13.58
C LYS A 24 13.43 8.85 12.61
N TYR A 25 13.25 9.38 11.40
CA TYR A 25 14.23 9.27 10.31
C TYR A 25 14.40 10.61 9.58
N GLU A 26 15.55 10.76 8.91
CA GLU A 26 15.74 11.80 7.90
C GLU A 26 15.04 11.36 6.61
N LEU A 27 14.01 12.10 6.18
CA LEU A 27 13.20 11.69 5.03
C LEU A 27 13.51 12.50 3.78
N ALA A 28 13.56 11.79 2.64
CA ALA A 28 13.40 12.35 1.32
C ALA A 28 12.00 11.98 0.81
N LEU A 29 11.22 12.95 0.35
CA LEU A 29 9.82 12.78 0.01
C LEU A 29 9.60 13.13 -1.46
N THR A 30 9.13 12.19 -2.28
CA THR A 30 8.73 12.55 -3.64
C THR A 30 7.26 12.92 -3.69
N VAL A 31 6.96 14.03 -4.37
CA VAL A 31 5.62 14.56 -4.61
C VAL A 31 5.49 14.99 -6.06
N ARG A 32 4.29 14.87 -6.66
CA ARG A 32 4.08 15.26 -8.07
C ARG A 32 4.21 16.76 -8.32
N SER A 33 3.86 17.56 -7.31
CA SER A 33 4.11 19.01 -7.32
C SER A 33 4.35 19.48 -5.90
N LYS A 34 5.13 20.55 -5.75
CA LYS A 34 5.48 21.09 -4.42
C LYS A 34 4.26 21.60 -3.66
N GLU A 35 3.21 22.04 -4.36
CA GLU A 35 1.97 22.51 -3.73
C GLU A 35 1.28 21.40 -2.93
N LYS A 36 1.42 20.13 -3.36
CA LYS A 36 0.85 18.98 -2.65
C LYS A 36 1.49 18.70 -1.30
N ILE A 37 2.67 19.26 -1.04
CA ILE A 37 3.30 19.13 0.28
C ILE A 37 2.45 19.81 1.38
N ALA A 38 1.68 20.83 1.03
CA ALA A 38 0.79 21.49 1.97
C ALA A 38 -0.31 20.55 2.49
N LEU A 39 -0.80 19.62 1.66
CA LEU A 39 -1.77 18.61 2.07
C LEU A 39 -1.13 17.64 3.10
N LEU A 40 0.09 17.20 2.84
CA LEU A 40 0.82 16.32 3.75
C LEU A 40 1.11 17.03 5.08
N ASN A 41 1.53 18.30 5.01
CA ASN A 41 1.79 19.11 6.20
C ASN A 41 0.52 19.38 7.01
N SER A 42 -0.61 19.61 6.35
CA SER A 42 -1.90 19.80 7.02
C SER A 42 -2.36 18.52 7.75
N ALA A 43 -2.09 17.35 7.18
CA ALA A 43 -2.51 16.07 7.74
C ALA A 43 -1.61 15.59 8.90
N TYR A 44 -0.29 15.82 8.80
CA TYR A 44 0.69 15.23 9.72
C TYR A 44 1.69 16.22 10.33
N GLY A 45 1.86 17.41 9.76
CA GLY A 45 2.87 18.40 10.15
C GLY A 45 4.32 17.99 9.85
N GLY A 46 5.26 18.89 10.05
CA GLY A 46 6.70 18.63 10.07
C GLY A 46 7.39 18.40 8.73
N THR A 47 6.76 18.75 7.61
CA THR A 47 7.34 18.55 6.27
C THR A 47 8.56 19.46 6.00
N ASP A 48 8.67 20.59 6.71
CA ASP A 48 9.77 21.53 6.65
C ASP A 48 11.14 20.97 7.12
N LYS A 49 11.11 19.87 7.86
CA LYS A 49 12.31 19.16 8.34
C LYS A 49 12.92 18.21 7.33
N HIS A 50 12.27 17.98 6.20
CA HIS A 50 12.58 16.90 5.27
C HIS A 50 12.90 17.41 3.87
N HIS A 51 13.64 16.61 3.10
CA HIS A 51 13.98 16.92 1.72
C HIS A 51 12.80 16.59 0.80
N VAL A 52 12.20 17.61 0.18
CA VAL A 52 11.08 17.45 -0.76
C VAL A 52 11.59 17.50 -2.19
N ILE A 53 11.25 16.48 -2.96
CA ILE A 53 11.65 16.31 -4.36
C ILE A 53 10.41 16.28 -5.22
N GLU A 54 10.33 17.19 -6.20
CA GLU A 54 9.31 17.11 -7.22
C GLU A 54 9.65 15.96 -8.19
N PHE A 55 8.71 15.04 -8.31
CA PHE A 55 8.89 13.82 -9.09
C PHE A 55 7.56 13.40 -9.70
N ASP A 56 7.50 13.43 -11.01
CA ASP A 56 6.39 12.88 -11.77
C ASP A 56 6.83 11.61 -12.49
N ALA A 57 6.34 10.47 -12.03
CA ALA A 57 6.66 9.16 -12.59
C ALA A 57 6.13 8.95 -14.02
N ARG A 58 5.37 9.90 -14.58
CA ARG A 58 4.93 9.89 -15.99
C ARG A 58 6.02 10.36 -16.96
N ASN A 59 7.12 10.92 -16.47
CA ASN A 59 8.24 11.33 -17.29
C ASN A 59 9.03 10.11 -17.83
N ASP A 60 9.90 10.37 -18.78
CA ASP A 60 10.71 9.33 -19.39
C ASP A 60 11.77 8.73 -18.45
N GLY A 61 12.33 7.59 -18.87
CA GLY A 61 13.26 6.83 -18.03
C GLY A 61 14.57 7.56 -17.74
N GLU A 62 15.03 8.51 -18.59
CA GLU A 62 16.24 9.30 -18.34
C GLU A 62 16.01 10.29 -17.20
N TYR A 63 14.88 11.00 -17.23
CA TYR A 63 14.47 11.88 -16.14
C TYR A 63 14.37 11.10 -14.81
N LEU A 64 13.71 9.93 -14.83
CA LEU A 64 13.52 9.12 -13.63
C LEU A 64 14.86 8.69 -13.03
N ARG A 65 15.80 8.19 -13.86
CA ARG A 65 17.15 7.82 -13.40
C ARG A 65 17.91 9.02 -12.85
N GLY A 66 17.81 10.18 -13.50
CA GLY A 66 18.43 11.42 -13.02
C GLY A 66 17.94 11.79 -11.61
N VAL A 67 16.64 11.69 -11.33
CA VAL A 67 16.10 11.91 -9.98
C VAL A 67 16.60 10.86 -9.01
N PHE A 68 16.58 9.58 -9.39
CA PHE A 68 17.04 8.48 -8.51
C PHE A 68 18.52 8.64 -8.14
N ASP A 69 19.35 9.10 -9.05
CA ASP A 69 20.78 9.38 -8.78
C ASP A 69 20.99 10.45 -7.71
N THR A 70 20.07 11.41 -7.58
CA THR A 70 20.16 12.44 -6.52
C THR A 70 19.84 11.90 -5.12
N VAL A 71 19.18 10.76 -5.03
CA VAL A 71 18.72 10.14 -3.76
C VAL A 71 19.19 8.70 -3.57
N LYS A 72 20.13 8.22 -4.38
CA LYS A 72 20.60 6.82 -4.31
C LYS A 72 21.30 6.46 -2.99
N ASP A 73 21.80 7.45 -2.25
CA ASP A 73 22.57 7.25 -1.01
C ASP A 73 21.67 7.12 0.23
N VAL A 74 20.36 6.88 0.07
CA VAL A 74 19.48 6.59 1.19
C VAL A 74 19.70 5.17 1.72
N ASP A 75 19.47 4.97 3.03
CA ASP A 75 19.57 3.66 3.66
C ASP A 75 18.41 2.74 3.23
N PHE A 76 17.21 3.32 3.01
CA PHE A 76 16.02 2.61 2.56
C PHE A 76 15.19 3.47 1.61
N ALA A 77 14.49 2.82 0.68
CA ALA A 77 13.48 3.43 -0.17
C ALA A 77 12.16 2.66 -0.03
N VAL A 78 11.05 3.38 0.15
CA VAL A 78 9.70 2.81 0.20
C VAL A 78 8.95 3.25 -1.05
N ASN A 79 8.60 2.31 -1.93
CA ASN A 79 7.80 2.61 -3.11
C ASN A 79 6.30 2.51 -2.79
N ALA A 80 5.66 3.68 -2.60
CA ALA A 80 4.22 3.83 -2.42
C ALA A 80 3.52 4.38 -3.68
N ILE A 81 4.20 4.43 -4.83
CA ILE A 81 3.61 4.84 -6.10
C ILE A 81 2.87 3.67 -6.72
N GLY A 82 1.66 3.92 -7.21
CA GLY A 82 0.88 2.96 -7.96
C GLY A 82 -0.42 3.57 -8.48
N ILE A 83 -0.90 3.06 -9.62
CA ILE A 83 -2.22 3.37 -10.15
C ILE A 83 -3.19 2.31 -9.64
N THR A 84 -4.25 2.77 -8.96
CA THR A 84 -5.26 1.89 -8.34
C THR A 84 -6.39 1.53 -9.28
N GLN A 85 -7.20 0.53 -8.91
CA GLN A 85 -8.26 -0.06 -9.72
C GLN A 85 -9.18 0.95 -10.44
N PRO A 86 -9.71 2.02 -9.83
CA PRO A 86 -10.61 2.92 -10.53
C PRO A 86 -9.96 3.66 -11.72
N PHE A 87 -8.65 3.79 -11.72
CA PHE A 87 -7.89 4.57 -12.70
C PHE A 87 -7.11 3.71 -13.70
N ALA A 88 -6.96 2.41 -13.43
CA ALA A 88 -6.07 1.53 -14.20
C ALA A 88 -6.44 1.44 -15.69
N THR A 89 -7.72 1.51 -16.04
CA THR A 89 -8.20 1.41 -17.41
C THR A 89 -8.23 2.74 -18.16
N SER A 90 -8.05 3.87 -17.48
CA SER A 90 -8.09 5.21 -18.12
C SER A 90 -6.87 5.48 -19.00
N ASP A 91 -5.71 4.95 -18.62
CA ASP A 91 -4.47 4.99 -19.40
C ASP A 91 -3.71 3.68 -19.23
N PRO A 92 -3.93 2.71 -20.12
CA PRO A 92 -3.29 1.40 -20.05
C PRO A 92 -1.77 1.44 -20.11
N ALA A 93 -1.19 2.25 -21.00
CA ALA A 93 0.25 2.34 -21.13
C ALA A 93 0.92 2.87 -19.86
N LEU A 94 0.38 3.95 -19.32
CA LEU A 94 0.83 4.51 -18.06
C LEU A 94 0.64 3.53 -16.90
N THR A 95 -0.45 2.77 -16.88
CA THR A 95 -0.71 1.78 -15.82
C THR A 95 0.33 0.67 -15.82
N TYR A 96 0.66 0.12 -16.99
CA TYR A 96 1.70 -0.90 -17.10
C TYR A 96 3.08 -0.33 -16.78
N PHE A 97 3.37 0.89 -17.19
CA PHE A 97 4.62 1.53 -16.82
C PHE A 97 4.74 1.74 -15.29
N ILE A 98 3.77 2.39 -14.68
CA ILE A 98 3.82 2.75 -13.24
C ILE A 98 3.75 1.51 -12.34
N ASN A 99 2.88 0.57 -12.65
CA ASN A 99 2.68 -0.62 -11.80
C ASN A 99 3.62 -1.76 -12.16
N GLY A 100 4.04 -1.87 -13.42
CA GLY A 100 4.81 -3.00 -13.94
C GLY A 100 6.29 -2.72 -14.15
N GLU A 101 6.67 -1.57 -14.74
CA GLU A 101 8.05 -1.29 -15.12
C GLU A 101 8.81 -0.44 -14.09
N LEU A 102 8.20 0.63 -13.59
CA LEU A 102 8.80 1.52 -12.60
C LEU A 102 9.37 0.77 -11.36
N PRO A 103 8.69 -0.25 -10.79
CA PRO A 103 9.27 -1.01 -9.69
C PRO A 103 10.61 -1.66 -10.02
N HIS A 104 10.81 -2.14 -11.25
CA HIS A 104 12.07 -2.72 -11.70
C HIS A 104 13.17 -1.66 -11.82
N LEU A 105 12.86 -0.48 -12.36
CA LEU A 105 13.81 0.65 -12.41
C LEU A 105 14.25 1.09 -11.01
N LEU A 106 13.32 1.12 -10.06
CA LEU A 106 13.63 1.40 -8.66
C LEU A 106 14.50 0.30 -8.03
N ALA A 107 14.22 -0.96 -8.33
CA ALA A 107 14.99 -2.08 -7.82
C ALA A 107 16.40 -2.15 -8.44
N GLU A 108 16.61 -1.70 -9.68
CA GLU A 108 17.93 -1.50 -10.27
C GLU A 108 18.77 -0.49 -9.48
N THR A 109 18.14 0.59 -9.01
CA THR A 109 18.82 1.67 -8.27
C THR A 109 19.07 1.33 -6.81
N PHE A 110 18.03 0.83 -6.12
CA PHE A 110 18.06 0.68 -4.66
C PHE A 110 18.36 -0.76 -4.20
N GLY A 111 18.16 -1.76 -5.07
CA GLY A 111 18.38 -3.18 -4.76
C GLY A 111 17.63 -3.61 -3.51
N THR A 112 18.32 -4.34 -2.64
CA THR A 112 17.75 -4.82 -1.36
C THR A 112 17.37 -3.73 -0.37
N ARG A 113 17.66 -2.47 -0.62
CA ARG A 113 17.20 -1.32 0.19
C ARG A 113 15.78 -0.87 -0.17
N LEU A 114 15.20 -1.38 -1.27
CA LEU A 114 13.84 -1.06 -1.70
C LEU A 114 12.83 -1.95 -0.99
N VAL A 115 11.86 -1.32 -0.33
CA VAL A 115 10.60 -1.94 0.12
C VAL A 115 9.52 -1.57 -0.88
N HIS A 116 9.09 -2.54 -1.67
CA HIS A 116 8.04 -2.36 -2.69
C HIS A 116 6.73 -2.98 -2.23
N ILE A 117 5.62 -2.25 -2.41
CA ILE A 117 4.28 -2.79 -2.15
C ILE A 117 3.69 -3.46 -3.37
N ALA A 118 3.31 -4.73 -3.22
CA ALA A 118 2.51 -5.49 -4.17
C ALA A 118 1.08 -5.70 -3.62
N THR A 119 0.29 -6.56 -4.25
CA THR A 119 -1.14 -6.71 -3.95
C THR A 119 -1.56 -8.18 -3.87
N ASP A 120 -2.54 -8.49 -3.02
CA ASP A 120 -3.32 -9.73 -3.03
C ASP A 120 -4.13 -9.92 -4.32
N GLY A 121 -4.37 -8.83 -5.06
CA GLY A 121 -5.06 -8.85 -6.35
C GLY A 121 -4.35 -9.64 -7.45
N VAL A 122 -3.10 -10.10 -7.24
CA VAL A 122 -2.43 -11.03 -8.15
C VAL A 122 -3.10 -12.41 -8.19
N TYR A 123 -3.99 -12.68 -7.26
CA TYR A 123 -4.80 -13.90 -7.17
C TYR A 123 -6.26 -13.61 -7.55
N ASP A 124 -6.95 -14.59 -8.17
CA ASP A 124 -8.35 -14.45 -8.59
C ASP A 124 -9.35 -14.54 -7.42
N GLY A 125 -8.98 -15.23 -6.34
CA GLY A 125 -9.82 -15.41 -5.17
C GLY A 125 -10.68 -16.67 -5.19
N THR A 126 -10.39 -17.63 -6.05
CA THR A 126 -11.15 -18.90 -6.15
C THR A 126 -10.68 -19.97 -5.17
N GLU A 127 -9.38 -19.94 -4.78
CA GLU A 127 -8.73 -21.02 -4.03
C GLU A 127 -8.07 -20.55 -2.71
N GLY A 128 -8.24 -19.27 -2.31
CA GLY A 128 -7.59 -18.77 -1.10
C GLY A 128 -7.90 -19.57 0.18
N PRO A 129 -7.04 -19.46 1.19
CA PRO A 129 -5.92 -18.53 1.32
C PRO A 129 -4.71 -18.88 0.46
N TYR A 130 -3.97 -17.88 -0.02
CA TYR A 130 -2.81 -18.03 -0.89
C TYR A 130 -1.50 -17.77 -0.12
N ASP A 131 -0.52 -18.66 -0.25
CA ASP A 131 0.86 -18.41 0.19
C ASP A 131 1.75 -17.92 -0.97
N GLU A 132 3.03 -17.68 -0.71
CA GLU A 132 3.96 -17.15 -1.71
C GLU A 132 4.25 -18.13 -2.86
N ASN A 133 3.99 -19.45 -2.69
CA ASN A 133 4.14 -20.45 -3.73
C ASN A 133 2.91 -20.55 -4.64
N ALA A 134 1.78 -19.93 -4.27
CA ALA A 134 0.56 -19.99 -5.06
C ALA A 134 0.75 -19.34 -6.43
N THR A 135 0.22 -19.98 -7.46
CA THR A 135 0.27 -19.47 -8.84
C THR A 135 -0.53 -18.16 -8.95
N LYS A 136 0.10 -17.13 -9.49
CA LYS A 136 -0.58 -15.87 -9.78
C LYS A 136 -1.52 -16.04 -10.98
N ASN A 137 -2.76 -15.58 -10.83
CA ASN A 137 -3.79 -15.59 -11.86
C ASN A 137 -4.59 -14.27 -11.84
N PRO A 138 -3.90 -13.14 -12.13
CA PRO A 138 -4.48 -11.80 -11.99
C PRO A 138 -5.65 -11.59 -12.94
N ILE A 139 -6.74 -10.99 -12.45
CA ILE A 139 -7.91 -10.63 -13.25
C ILE A 139 -7.98 -9.11 -13.44
N GLY A 140 -7.93 -8.68 -14.70
CA GLY A 140 -8.01 -7.29 -15.08
C GLY A 140 -6.68 -6.54 -15.02
N MET A 141 -6.66 -5.36 -15.61
CA MET A 141 -5.46 -4.57 -15.90
C MET A 141 -4.67 -4.18 -14.64
N TYR A 142 -5.36 -3.75 -13.59
CA TYR A 142 -4.71 -3.42 -12.33
C TYR A 142 -3.93 -4.60 -11.76
N ALA A 143 -4.57 -5.74 -11.65
CA ALA A 143 -3.96 -6.94 -11.07
C ALA A 143 -2.81 -7.46 -11.94
N ASP A 144 -2.98 -7.49 -13.26
CA ASP A 144 -1.94 -7.92 -14.20
C ASP A 144 -0.74 -6.98 -14.18
N SER A 145 -0.96 -5.66 -14.22
CA SER A 145 0.13 -4.68 -14.15
C SER A 145 0.91 -4.76 -12.84
N LYS A 146 0.23 -4.92 -11.70
CA LYS A 146 0.87 -5.12 -10.39
C LYS A 146 1.64 -6.44 -10.31
N SER A 147 1.11 -7.51 -10.91
CA SER A 147 1.76 -8.83 -10.96
C SER A 147 3.09 -8.80 -11.74
N ARG A 148 3.19 -7.96 -12.77
CA ARG A 148 4.43 -7.75 -13.53
C ARG A 148 5.47 -6.93 -12.77
N GLY A 149 5.03 -6.05 -11.87
CA GLY A 149 5.89 -5.14 -11.11
C GLY A 149 6.40 -5.72 -9.79
N GLU A 150 6.82 -6.97 -9.74
CA GLU A 150 7.42 -7.61 -8.57
C GLU A 150 8.89 -7.97 -8.85
N PRO A 151 9.85 -7.04 -8.62
CA PRO A 151 11.26 -7.29 -8.85
C PRO A 151 11.82 -8.36 -7.90
N ALA A 152 12.70 -9.23 -8.40
CA ALA A 152 13.31 -10.30 -7.61
C ALA A 152 14.46 -9.82 -6.69
N ASN A 153 15.03 -8.64 -6.96
CA ASN A 153 16.20 -8.10 -6.26
C ASN A 153 15.89 -7.06 -5.19
N CYS A 154 14.62 -6.93 -4.77
CA CYS A 154 14.20 -6.07 -3.67
C CYS A 154 13.22 -6.79 -2.75
N LEU A 155 12.88 -6.16 -1.62
CA LEU A 155 11.83 -6.65 -0.73
C LEU A 155 10.46 -6.26 -1.28
N THR A 156 9.70 -7.24 -1.76
CA THR A 156 8.32 -7.07 -2.22
C THR A 156 7.34 -7.58 -1.16
N LEU A 157 6.47 -6.70 -0.67
CA LEU A 157 5.44 -7.03 0.32
C LEU A 157 4.07 -7.10 -0.37
N ARG A 158 3.51 -8.30 -0.51
CA ARG A 158 2.12 -8.47 -0.95
C ARG A 158 1.18 -8.30 0.22
N THR A 159 0.21 -7.43 0.06
CA THR A 159 -0.85 -7.18 1.04
C THR A 159 -2.04 -6.50 0.37
N SER A 160 -3.16 -6.39 1.06
CA SER A 160 -4.26 -5.51 0.71
C SER A 160 -4.33 -4.36 1.70
N ILE A 161 -4.60 -3.14 1.22
CA ILE A 161 -4.51 -1.94 2.06
C ILE A 161 -5.83 -1.19 2.11
N ILE A 162 -6.22 -0.80 3.32
CA ILE A 162 -7.25 0.21 3.57
C ILE A 162 -6.66 1.37 4.35
N GLY A 163 -7.16 2.60 4.14
CA GLY A 163 -6.65 3.77 4.87
C GLY A 163 -7.41 5.04 4.53
N ARG A 164 -7.10 6.10 5.31
CA ARG A 164 -7.54 7.45 5.02
C ARG A 164 -6.72 8.03 3.87
N GLU A 165 -7.37 8.82 3.03
CA GLU A 165 -6.72 9.54 1.95
C GLU A 165 -6.68 11.03 2.25
N ILE A 166 -5.52 11.65 2.10
CA ILE A 166 -5.39 13.12 2.25
C ILE A 166 -5.95 13.85 1.02
N GLU A 167 -6.04 13.15 -0.14
CA GLU A 167 -6.60 13.65 -1.39
C GLU A 167 -7.27 12.49 -2.14
N GLY A 168 -8.27 12.78 -2.98
CA GLY A 168 -8.89 11.83 -3.90
C GLY A 168 -10.13 11.14 -3.34
N LYS A 169 -10.05 10.54 -2.17
CA LYS A 169 -11.16 9.88 -1.44
C LYS A 169 -11.89 8.81 -2.25
N THR A 170 -11.13 7.95 -2.93
CA THR A 170 -11.62 6.90 -3.84
C THR A 170 -11.51 5.48 -3.28
N GLY A 171 -10.70 5.27 -2.26
CA GLY A 171 -10.54 3.97 -1.60
C GLY A 171 -11.77 3.51 -0.85
N LEU A 172 -11.82 2.23 -0.53
CA LEU A 172 -12.99 1.59 0.09
C LEU A 172 -13.47 2.30 1.36
N LEU A 173 -12.54 2.68 2.24
CA LEU A 173 -12.90 3.38 3.48
C LEU A 173 -13.48 4.76 3.18
N GLU A 174 -12.82 5.56 2.34
CA GLU A 174 -13.30 6.90 2.00
C GLU A 174 -14.64 6.86 1.24
N TRP A 175 -14.83 5.89 0.34
CA TRP A 175 -16.11 5.62 -0.29
C TRP A 175 -17.22 5.34 0.75
N PHE A 176 -16.91 4.47 1.72
CA PHE A 176 -17.88 4.12 2.76
C PHE A 176 -18.25 5.32 3.65
N LEU A 177 -17.30 6.17 3.99
CA LEU A 177 -17.54 7.37 4.80
C LEU A 177 -18.52 8.36 4.14
N GLN A 178 -18.73 8.26 2.83
CA GLN A 178 -19.65 9.10 2.07
C GLN A 178 -21.08 8.51 1.99
N GLN A 179 -21.36 7.35 2.64
CA GLN A 179 -22.61 6.62 2.49
C GLN A 179 -23.73 7.02 3.47
N ASN A 180 -23.64 8.20 4.09
CA ASN A 180 -24.71 8.69 4.98
C ASN A 180 -26.07 8.75 4.29
N GLY A 181 -27.11 8.21 4.94
CA GLY A 181 -28.48 8.18 4.43
C GLY A 181 -28.75 7.18 3.32
N THR A 182 -27.76 6.33 2.97
CA THR A 182 -27.89 5.36 1.88
C THR A 182 -28.07 3.92 2.37
N THR A 183 -28.32 3.02 1.41
CA THR A 183 -28.27 1.56 1.64
C THR A 183 -27.13 1.00 0.81
N VAL A 184 -26.22 0.26 1.46
CA VAL A 184 -25.07 -0.39 0.83
C VAL A 184 -25.16 -1.90 1.00
N LYS A 185 -24.62 -2.64 0.03
CA LYS A 185 -24.50 -4.10 0.11
C LYS A 185 -23.16 -4.45 0.75
N GLY A 186 -23.16 -5.36 1.72
CA GLY A 186 -21.99 -5.95 2.31
C GLY A 186 -21.89 -7.43 1.95
N PHE A 187 -20.84 -7.82 1.23
CA PHE A 187 -20.64 -9.20 0.79
C PHE A 187 -20.17 -10.09 1.94
N THR A 188 -20.97 -11.09 2.31
CA THR A 188 -20.67 -12.02 3.42
C THR A 188 -19.65 -13.11 3.04
N HIS A 189 -19.48 -13.37 1.74
CA HIS A 189 -18.57 -14.39 1.19
C HIS A 189 -17.36 -13.80 0.46
N HIS A 190 -17.10 -12.48 0.60
CA HIS A 190 -15.87 -11.85 0.12
C HIS A 190 -14.93 -11.62 1.32
N PHE A 191 -13.86 -12.39 1.39
CA PHE A 191 -12.94 -12.36 2.52
C PHE A 191 -11.72 -11.48 2.25
N TRP A 192 -11.24 -10.84 3.32
CA TRP A 192 -10.11 -9.94 3.32
C TRP A 192 -9.31 -10.10 4.62
N ASN A 193 -7.99 -10.07 4.54
CA ASN A 193 -7.09 -10.08 5.70
C ASN A 193 -5.90 -9.12 5.53
N GLY A 194 -6.05 -8.06 4.74
CA GLY A 194 -5.01 -7.05 4.57
C GLY A 194 -4.74 -6.24 5.84
N ILE A 195 -4.04 -5.13 5.68
CA ILE A 195 -3.65 -4.24 6.78
C ILE A 195 -4.08 -2.80 6.50
N THR A 196 -4.00 -1.92 7.51
CA THR A 196 -4.19 -0.49 7.28
C THR A 196 -2.92 0.16 6.73
N ALA A 197 -3.07 1.28 6.01
CA ALA A 197 -1.94 2.06 5.52
C ALA A 197 -1.01 2.52 6.66
N LYS A 198 -1.58 2.83 7.84
CA LYS A 198 -0.81 3.14 9.06
C LYS A 198 0.00 1.93 9.53
N GLU A 199 -0.59 0.73 9.53
CA GLU A 199 0.14 -0.48 9.91
C GLU A 199 1.24 -0.82 8.92
N PHE A 200 1.07 -0.56 7.62
CA PHE A 200 2.17 -0.67 6.67
C PHE A 200 3.33 0.29 7.02
N GLY A 201 3.02 1.49 7.48
CA GLY A 201 4.04 2.41 8.02
C GLY A 201 4.78 1.81 9.22
N ASN A 202 4.07 1.15 10.16
CA ASN A 202 4.67 0.45 11.30
C ASN A 202 5.54 -0.73 10.84
N VAL A 203 5.12 -1.48 9.81
CA VAL A 203 5.92 -2.54 9.18
C VAL A 203 7.22 -1.96 8.63
N CYS A 204 7.16 -0.87 7.87
CA CYS A 204 8.36 -0.17 7.39
C CYS A 204 9.28 0.25 8.54
N ASP A 205 8.73 0.83 9.62
CA ASP A 205 9.51 1.24 10.78
C ASP A 205 10.24 0.06 11.43
N LYS A 206 9.56 -1.06 11.66
CA LYS A 206 10.15 -2.29 12.21
C LYS A 206 11.26 -2.84 11.33
N LEU A 207 11.01 -2.94 10.02
CA LEU A 207 12.01 -3.42 9.03
C LEU A 207 13.24 -2.51 8.96
N ILE A 208 13.06 -1.20 9.07
CA ILE A 208 14.16 -0.23 9.04
C ILE A 208 14.93 -0.22 10.36
N SER A 209 14.24 -0.31 11.50
CA SER A 209 14.86 -0.21 12.83
C SER A 209 15.59 -1.48 13.27
N ASP A 210 15.07 -2.65 12.92
CA ASP A 210 15.62 -3.95 13.30
C ASP A 210 16.16 -4.72 12.10
N PRO A 211 17.49 -4.76 11.88
CA PRO A 211 18.09 -5.52 10.78
C PRO A 211 17.81 -7.02 10.81
N LYS A 212 17.41 -7.59 11.95
CA LYS A 212 17.07 -9.02 12.05
C LYS A 212 15.73 -9.36 11.42
N LEU A 213 14.84 -8.37 11.35
CA LEU A 213 13.54 -8.52 10.69
C LEU A 213 13.64 -8.28 9.17
N TYR A 214 14.73 -7.68 8.68
CA TYR A 214 14.85 -7.34 7.26
C TYR A 214 15.35 -8.52 6.43
N PRO A 215 14.51 -9.15 5.60
CA PRO A 215 14.89 -10.37 4.89
C PRO A 215 15.74 -10.12 3.63
N GLY A 216 15.96 -8.86 3.24
CA GLY A 216 16.71 -8.48 2.05
C GLY A 216 15.84 -8.43 0.80
N ALA A 217 15.84 -9.48 -0.01
CA ALA A 217 15.05 -9.57 -1.24
C ALA A 217 14.06 -10.72 -1.20
N GLY A 218 13.09 -10.68 -2.09
CA GLY A 218 12.05 -11.72 -2.22
C GLY A 218 10.65 -11.18 -2.01
N VAL A 219 9.67 -12.07 -2.17
CA VAL A 219 8.25 -11.76 -1.98
C VAL A 219 7.79 -12.33 -0.64
N TYR A 220 7.14 -11.48 0.16
CA TYR A 220 6.61 -11.86 1.47
C TYR A 220 5.17 -11.37 1.62
N HIS A 221 4.31 -12.18 2.20
CA HIS A 221 2.94 -11.82 2.47
C HIS A 221 2.80 -11.17 3.85
N ILE A 222 2.12 -10.02 3.89
CA ILE A 222 1.81 -9.28 5.13
C ILE A 222 0.30 -9.18 5.26
N PHE A 223 -0.23 -9.74 6.33
CA PHE A 223 -1.67 -9.85 6.54
C PHE A 223 -2.06 -9.91 8.02
N SER A 224 -3.33 -9.66 8.27
CA SER A 224 -3.96 -9.63 9.58
C SER A 224 -5.00 -10.74 9.73
N SER A 225 -5.91 -10.60 10.69
CA SER A 225 -7.08 -11.47 10.85
C SER A 225 -8.04 -11.33 9.66
N THR A 226 -8.68 -12.44 9.29
CA THR A 226 -9.67 -12.48 8.21
C THR A 226 -11.00 -11.88 8.66
N VAL A 227 -11.58 -11.01 7.81
CA VAL A 227 -12.93 -10.47 7.95
C VAL A 227 -13.69 -10.58 6.63
N SER A 228 -15.02 -10.68 6.66
CA SER A 228 -15.82 -10.51 5.45
C SER A 228 -15.95 -9.02 5.08
N LYS A 229 -16.25 -8.72 3.83
CA LYS A 229 -16.56 -7.32 3.44
C LYS A 229 -17.79 -6.78 4.17
N TYR A 230 -18.76 -7.63 4.50
CA TYR A 230 -19.91 -7.24 5.32
C TYR A 230 -19.47 -6.81 6.73
N ASP A 231 -18.70 -7.65 7.43
CA ASP A 231 -18.22 -7.34 8.79
C ASP A 231 -17.32 -6.11 8.81
N MET A 232 -16.48 -5.95 7.76
CA MET A 232 -15.62 -4.78 7.59
C MET A 232 -16.46 -3.49 7.51
N LEU A 233 -17.52 -3.47 6.70
CA LEU A 233 -18.40 -2.30 6.58
C LEU A 233 -19.18 -2.03 7.88
N CYS A 234 -19.61 -3.08 8.59
CA CYS A 234 -20.22 -2.94 9.92
C CYS A 234 -19.27 -2.31 10.93
N ALA A 235 -18.01 -2.75 10.95
CA ALA A 235 -16.98 -2.18 11.80
C ALA A 235 -16.65 -0.71 11.45
N PHE A 236 -16.62 -0.36 10.16
CA PHE A 236 -16.47 1.03 9.73
C PHE A 236 -17.65 1.89 10.17
N LYS A 237 -18.90 1.38 10.02
CA LYS A 237 -20.11 2.08 10.46
C LYS A 237 -20.04 2.42 11.96
N GLU A 238 -19.68 1.46 12.78
CA GLU A 238 -19.54 1.63 14.21
C GLU A 238 -18.45 2.64 14.58
N LYS A 239 -17.24 2.45 14.02
CA LYS A 239 -16.07 3.29 14.29
C LYS A 239 -16.26 4.74 13.89
N PHE A 240 -16.85 5.01 12.73
CA PHE A 240 -16.94 6.35 12.15
C PHE A 240 -18.33 6.99 12.25
N GLY A 241 -19.31 6.30 12.85
CA GLY A 241 -20.66 6.83 13.04
C GLY A 241 -21.43 7.07 11.75
N VAL A 242 -21.15 6.29 10.67
CA VAL A 242 -21.81 6.46 9.37
C VAL A 242 -23.25 5.98 9.47
N ASN A 243 -24.22 6.87 9.25
CA ASN A 243 -25.63 6.53 9.26
C ASN A 243 -26.08 5.95 7.91
N CYS A 244 -25.82 4.65 7.69
CA CYS A 244 -26.27 3.93 6.50
C CYS A 244 -26.88 2.58 6.89
N LYS A 245 -27.70 2.00 6.00
CA LYS A 245 -28.17 0.62 6.13
C LYS A 245 -27.22 -0.31 5.37
N ILE A 246 -26.64 -1.30 6.06
CA ILE A 246 -25.81 -2.33 5.44
C ILE A 246 -26.66 -3.57 5.29
N VAL A 247 -26.85 -4.05 4.04
CA VAL A 247 -27.62 -5.25 3.72
C VAL A 247 -26.64 -6.37 3.39
N PRO A 248 -26.71 -7.52 4.09
CA PRO A 248 -25.87 -8.66 3.75
C PRO A 248 -26.21 -9.17 2.34
N GLU A 249 -25.19 -9.41 1.54
CA GLU A 249 -25.27 -9.97 0.20
C GLU A 249 -24.51 -11.27 0.16
N SER A 250 -25.18 -12.37 -0.12
CA SER A 250 -24.57 -13.66 -0.38
C SER A 250 -24.42 -13.84 -1.89
N GLY A 251 -23.20 -13.96 -2.35
CA GLY A 251 -22.85 -14.19 -3.76
C GLY A 251 -21.86 -15.34 -3.90
N SER A 252 -21.13 -15.37 -5.02
CA SER A 252 -19.98 -16.26 -5.19
C SER A 252 -18.93 -15.99 -4.11
N VAL A 253 -18.24 -17.03 -3.67
CA VAL A 253 -17.13 -16.89 -2.74
C VAL A 253 -15.95 -16.22 -3.47
N ILE A 254 -15.42 -15.15 -2.88
CA ILE A 254 -14.15 -14.54 -3.30
C ILE A 254 -13.24 -14.50 -2.06
N ASN A 255 -12.19 -15.29 -2.10
CA ASN A 255 -11.24 -15.41 -1.01
C ASN A 255 -9.83 -15.10 -1.50
N ARG A 256 -9.40 -13.84 -1.41
CA ARG A 256 -8.03 -13.41 -1.69
C ARG A 256 -7.20 -13.26 -0.43
N THR A 257 -7.59 -13.92 0.67
CA THR A 257 -6.80 -13.88 1.88
C THR A 257 -5.43 -14.51 1.66
N LEU A 258 -4.44 -13.92 2.32
CA LEU A 258 -3.06 -14.37 2.25
C LEU A 258 -2.76 -15.33 3.41
N ALA A 259 -1.92 -16.31 3.14
CA ALA A 259 -1.17 -17.11 4.07
C ALA A 259 0.32 -16.89 3.81
N THR A 260 1.23 -17.55 4.52
CA THR A 260 2.66 -17.40 4.29
C THR A 260 3.43 -18.68 4.64
N ILE A 261 4.50 -18.93 3.89
CA ILE A 261 5.51 -19.96 4.19
C ILE A 261 6.68 -19.38 5.02
N HIS A 262 6.69 -18.07 5.27
CA HIS A 262 7.74 -17.35 5.97
C HIS A 262 7.33 -16.98 7.40
N THR A 263 8.29 -16.70 8.26
CA THR A 263 8.04 -16.26 9.65
C THR A 263 7.81 -14.74 9.75
N LEU A 264 8.19 -13.96 8.74
CA LEU A 264 8.21 -12.50 8.79
C LEU A 264 6.89 -11.88 9.28
N ASN A 265 5.74 -12.37 8.80
CA ASN A 265 4.44 -11.84 9.22
C ASN A 265 4.19 -12.03 10.72
N ALA A 266 4.58 -13.17 11.27
CA ALA A 266 4.49 -13.48 12.69
C ALA A 266 5.50 -12.66 13.51
N ASP A 267 6.75 -12.55 13.03
CA ASP A 267 7.82 -11.79 13.68
C ASP A 267 7.51 -10.28 13.75
N LEU A 268 6.84 -9.76 12.73
CA LEU A 268 6.33 -8.39 12.72
C LEU A 268 5.17 -8.17 13.70
N GLY A 269 4.49 -9.23 14.16
CA GLY A 269 3.41 -9.15 15.13
C GLY A 269 2.25 -8.27 14.64
N ILE A 270 1.76 -8.53 13.41
CA ILE A 270 0.68 -7.75 12.81
C ILE A 270 -0.59 -7.81 13.67
N PRO A 271 -1.17 -6.66 14.06
CA PRO A 271 -2.38 -6.63 14.89
C PRO A 271 -3.61 -7.18 14.16
N SER A 272 -4.65 -7.59 14.91
CA SER A 272 -5.93 -7.94 14.31
C SER A 272 -6.59 -6.74 13.62
N PHE A 273 -7.54 -7.02 12.72
CA PHE A 273 -8.28 -5.99 11.98
C PHE A 273 -8.89 -4.94 12.92
N GLU A 274 -9.51 -5.37 14.02
CA GLU A 274 -10.17 -4.49 14.98
C GLU A 274 -9.16 -3.55 15.68
N LYS A 275 -7.98 -4.08 16.04
CA LYS A 275 -6.92 -3.28 16.66
C LYS A 275 -6.35 -2.25 15.69
N MET A 276 -6.17 -2.62 14.42
CA MET A 276 -5.72 -1.68 13.38
C MET A 276 -6.80 -0.63 13.09
N LEU A 277 -8.07 -1.03 13.00
CA LEU A 277 -9.19 -0.12 12.78
C LEU A 277 -9.31 0.91 13.92
N ALA A 278 -9.10 0.49 15.17
CA ALA A 278 -9.13 1.40 16.32
C ALA A 278 -8.12 2.55 16.21
N GLN A 279 -7.05 2.38 15.44
CA GLN A 279 -5.98 3.37 15.26
C GLN A 279 -6.21 4.35 14.08
N LEU A 280 -7.22 4.12 13.25
CA LEU A 280 -7.66 5.02 12.18
C LEU A 280 -8.64 6.06 12.72
#